data_d07e929f9638b92d09bc1162f03a2679
#
_entry.id   d07e929f9638b92d09bc1162f03a2679
#
_cell.length_a   1.000
_cell.length_b   1.000
_cell.length_c   1.000
_cell.angle_alpha   90.00
_cell.angle_beta   90.00
_cell.angle_gamma   90.00
#
_symmetry.space_group_name_H-M   'P 1'
#
loop_
_entity.id
_entity.type
_entity.pdbx_description
1 polymer ?
#
loop_
_entity_poly.entity_id
_entity_poly.type
_entity_poly.pdbx_seq_one_letter_code
_entity_poly.pdbx_strand_id
1 'polypeptide(L)'
;LTTVYVLLVPFGCALLFHQKLQKSNLIAAVMMLVGIGLLSLDGQGGGLNPGDILTLICGFLFAGHIIAVEQCQKKTNTYVLIVLQFAFCALYAGLYNRIFERGMPLAFTPGSIGGLLYIAVFSTTIGMSLQNIGQSMAPASHAVILLSLESVFGVLFSCLLLGEKVTLQMGVGFAIIFAALLVSELAPGKKD
;
A
#
# COMPACT_ATOMS: atom_id res chain seq x y z
N LEU A 1 -7.61 -6.62 -2.10
CA LEU A 1 -7.14 -6.93 -3.47
C LEU A 1 -5.96 -6.06 -3.90
N THR A 2 -5.86 -4.78 -3.50
CA THR A 2 -4.70 -3.92 -3.79
C THR A 2 -3.37 -4.51 -3.33
N THR A 3 -3.36 -5.30 -2.29
CA THR A 3 -2.17 -5.92 -1.67
C THR A 3 -1.40 -6.88 -2.59
N VAL A 4 -1.94 -7.14 -3.77
CA VAL A 4 -1.24 -7.89 -4.84
C VAL A 4 0.14 -7.26 -5.16
N TYR A 5 0.32 -5.96 -4.88
CA TYR A 5 1.61 -5.28 -5.06
C TYR A 5 2.76 -5.93 -4.26
N VAL A 6 2.46 -6.62 -3.18
CA VAL A 6 3.46 -7.33 -2.34
C VAL A 6 4.21 -8.41 -3.13
N LEU A 7 3.51 -9.12 -4.02
CA LEU A 7 4.15 -10.05 -4.96
C LEU A 7 4.77 -9.31 -6.15
N LEU A 8 4.08 -8.32 -6.69
CA LEU A 8 4.50 -7.65 -7.91
C LEU A 8 5.82 -6.89 -7.75
N VAL A 9 6.08 -6.30 -6.58
CA VAL A 9 7.31 -5.51 -6.36
C VAL A 9 8.57 -6.37 -6.40
N PRO A 10 8.72 -7.48 -5.67
CA PRO A 10 9.91 -8.32 -5.78
C PRO A 10 10.14 -8.85 -7.19
N PHE A 11 9.07 -9.27 -7.88
CA PHE A 11 9.18 -9.71 -9.27
C PHE A 11 9.53 -8.56 -10.22
N GLY A 12 8.94 -7.39 -10.04
CA GLY A 12 9.25 -6.20 -10.82
C GLY A 12 10.71 -5.76 -10.64
N CYS A 13 11.22 -5.75 -9.41
CA CYS A 13 12.61 -5.46 -9.12
C CYS A 13 13.57 -6.48 -9.77
N ALA A 14 13.22 -7.76 -9.71
CA ALA A 14 14.04 -8.81 -10.34
C ALA A 14 14.04 -8.67 -11.87
N LEU A 15 12.90 -8.41 -12.48
CA LEU A 15 12.75 -8.31 -13.94
C LEU A 15 13.39 -7.04 -14.50
N LEU A 16 13.15 -5.89 -13.87
CA LEU A 16 13.58 -4.58 -14.40
C LEU A 16 15.03 -4.25 -14.04
N PHE A 17 15.51 -4.68 -12.88
CA PHE A 17 16.83 -4.29 -12.36
C PHE A 17 17.75 -5.49 -12.13
N HIS A 18 17.36 -6.68 -12.56
CA HIS A 18 18.14 -7.92 -12.42
C HIS A 18 18.54 -8.19 -10.94
N GLN A 19 17.75 -7.69 -10.00
CA GLN A 19 17.98 -7.95 -8.58
C GLN A 19 17.70 -9.42 -8.29
N LYS A 20 18.55 -10.03 -7.46
CA LYS A 20 18.35 -11.44 -7.07
C LYS A 20 17.10 -11.56 -6.19
N LEU A 21 16.13 -12.35 -6.64
CA LEU A 21 14.98 -12.72 -5.83
C LEU A 21 15.47 -13.49 -4.59
N GLN A 22 15.34 -12.90 -3.44
CA GLN A 22 15.57 -13.62 -2.18
C GLN A 22 14.37 -14.56 -1.94
N LYS A 23 14.64 -15.83 -1.77
CA LYS A 23 13.60 -16.86 -1.54
C LYS A 23 12.74 -16.53 -0.31
N SER A 24 13.35 -15.95 0.72
CA SER A 24 12.66 -15.51 1.93
C SER A 24 11.62 -14.43 1.66
N ASN A 25 11.95 -13.41 0.86
CA ASN A 25 11.02 -12.35 0.52
C ASN A 25 9.86 -12.88 -0.33
N LEU A 26 10.12 -13.84 -1.20
CA LEU A 26 9.07 -14.49 -1.98
C LEU A 26 8.13 -15.32 -1.10
N ILE A 27 8.69 -16.12 -0.18
CA ILE A 27 7.90 -16.91 0.77
C ILE A 27 7.08 -15.96 1.66
N ALA A 28 7.69 -14.91 2.20
CA ALA A 28 7.02 -13.91 3.01
C ALA A 28 5.89 -13.22 2.24
N ALA A 29 6.12 -12.86 0.97
CA ALA A 29 5.10 -12.23 0.13
C ALA A 29 3.90 -13.16 -0.12
N VAL A 30 4.13 -14.45 -0.38
CA VAL A 30 3.04 -15.44 -0.53
C VAL A 30 2.29 -15.62 0.78
N MET A 31 2.99 -15.77 1.90
CA MET A 31 2.36 -15.87 3.23
C MET A 31 1.53 -14.62 3.54
N MET A 32 2.05 -13.42 3.22
CA MET A 32 1.34 -12.16 3.40
C MET A 32 0.03 -12.12 2.62
N LEU A 33 0.05 -12.53 1.34
CA LEU A 33 -1.18 -12.61 0.53
C LEU A 33 -2.20 -13.58 1.09
N VAL A 34 -1.76 -14.75 1.55
CA VAL A 34 -2.66 -15.74 2.19
C VAL A 34 -3.28 -15.14 3.45
N GLY A 35 -2.46 -14.54 4.32
CA GLY A 35 -2.95 -13.91 5.55
C GLY A 35 -3.94 -12.78 5.29
N ILE A 36 -3.66 -11.89 4.33
CA ILE A 36 -4.57 -10.80 3.94
C ILE A 36 -5.82 -11.33 3.26
N GLY A 37 -5.69 -12.39 2.43
CA GLY A 37 -6.84 -13.07 1.87
C GLY A 37 -7.80 -13.57 2.96
N LEU A 38 -7.28 -14.18 4.01
CA LEU A 38 -8.08 -14.62 5.16
C LEU A 38 -8.74 -13.45 5.93
N LEU A 39 -8.09 -12.29 5.99
CA LEU A 39 -8.68 -11.09 6.60
C LEU A 39 -9.78 -10.46 5.74
N SER A 40 -9.68 -10.58 4.42
CA SER A 40 -10.56 -9.88 3.46
C SER A 40 -11.73 -10.74 2.98
N LEU A 41 -11.66 -12.07 3.15
CA LEU A 41 -12.72 -12.98 2.74
C LEU A 41 -13.83 -13.01 3.80
N ASP A 42 -14.72 -12.06 3.74
CA ASP A 42 -16.05 -12.23 4.32
C ASP A 42 -16.77 -13.30 3.49
N GLY A 43 -17.20 -14.38 4.11
CA GLY A 43 -17.79 -15.58 3.47
C GLY A 43 -19.05 -15.35 2.62
N GLN A 44 -19.25 -14.16 2.11
CA GLN A 44 -20.28 -13.82 1.12
C GLN A 44 -19.66 -13.95 -0.28
N GLY A 45 -19.82 -15.13 -0.84
CA GLY A 45 -19.37 -15.49 -2.18
C GLY A 45 -20.03 -14.66 -3.28
N GLY A 46 -19.49 -13.50 -3.53
CA GLY A 46 -19.74 -12.70 -4.73
C GLY A 46 -18.64 -12.97 -5.76
N GLY A 47 -19.02 -13.23 -7.02
CA GLY A 47 -18.06 -13.32 -8.12
C GLY A 47 -17.30 -12.00 -8.31
N LEU A 48 -16.20 -12.03 -9.09
CA LEU A 48 -15.41 -10.83 -9.44
C LEU A 48 -16.33 -9.76 -10.02
N ASN A 49 -16.32 -8.60 -9.41
CA ASN A 49 -17.05 -7.43 -9.88
C ASN A 49 -16.11 -6.44 -10.60
N PRO A 50 -16.63 -5.49 -11.38
CA PRO A 50 -15.77 -4.48 -12.04
C PRO A 50 -14.87 -3.69 -11.09
N GLY A 51 -15.28 -3.50 -9.83
CA GLY A 51 -14.48 -2.85 -8.80
C GLY A 51 -13.24 -3.67 -8.42
N ASP A 52 -13.34 -5.00 -8.44
CA ASP A 52 -12.20 -5.89 -8.17
C ASP A 52 -11.12 -5.75 -9.24
N ILE A 53 -11.55 -5.62 -10.51
CA ILE A 53 -10.63 -5.41 -11.64
C ILE A 53 -9.91 -4.07 -11.49
N LEU A 54 -10.65 -3.00 -11.18
CA LEU A 54 -10.05 -1.68 -10.94
C LEU A 54 -9.08 -1.71 -9.76
N THR A 55 -9.41 -2.44 -8.71
CA THR A 55 -8.55 -2.61 -7.52
C THR A 55 -7.27 -3.37 -7.86
N LEU A 56 -7.34 -4.39 -8.71
CA LEU A 56 -6.14 -5.10 -9.20
C LEU A 56 -5.25 -4.20 -10.06
N ILE A 57 -5.85 -3.41 -10.95
CA ILE A 57 -5.11 -2.41 -11.75
C ILE A 57 -4.42 -1.40 -10.84
N CYS A 58 -5.12 -0.90 -9.82
CA CYS A 58 -4.56 -0.01 -8.81
C CYS A 58 -3.36 -0.65 -8.10
N GLY A 59 -3.46 -1.91 -7.69
CA GLY A 59 -2.36 -2.65 -7.06
C GLY A 59 -1.14 -2.79 -7.97
N PHE A 60 -1.37 -2.98 -9.27
CA PHE A 60 -0.30 -3.04 -10.27
C PHE A 60 0.41 -1.69 -10.44
N LEU A 61 -0.35 -0.61 -10.55
CA LEU A 61 0.18 0.74 -10.64
C LEU A 61 0.91 1.15 -9.36
N PHE A 62 0.41 0.73 -8.21
CA PHE A 62 1.05 1.00 -6.92
C PHE A 62 2.39 0.26 -6.77
N ALA A 63 2.47 -0.99 -7.27
CA ALA A 63 3.76 -1.70 -7.35
C ALA A 63 4.77 -0.93 -8.20
N GLY A 64 4.37 -0.45 -9.37
CA GLY A 64 5.20 0.40 -10.22
C GLY A 64 5.64 1.69 -9.53
N HIS A 65 4.72 2.32 -8.78
CA HIS A 65 5.03 3.51 -7.98
C HIS A 65 6.11 3.23 -6.93
N ILE A 66 5.98 2.16 -6.13
CA ILE A 66 6.96 1.79 -5.10
C ILE A 66 8.34 1.55 -5.71
N ILE A 67 8.41 0.83 -6.83
CA ILE A 67 9.66 0.57 -7.56
C ILE A 67 10.27 1.88 -8.09
N ALA A 68 9.45 2.75 -8.67
CA ALA A 68 9.90 4.04 -9.19
C ALA A 68 10.43 4.94 -8.07
N VAL A 69 9.77 4.98 -6.92
CA VAL A 69 10.22 5.74 -5.74
C VAL A 69 11.59 5.25 -5.29
N GLU A 70 11.82 3.93 -5.14
CA GLU A 70 13.13 3.39 -4.79
C GLU A 70 14.23 3.85 -5.75
N GLN A 71 13.98 3.81 -7.06
CA GLN A 71 14.98 4.21 -8.05
C GLN A 71 15.24 5.72 -8.04
N CYS A 72 14.20 6.52 -7.84
CA CYS A 72 14.32 7.98 -7.73
C CYS A 72 15.07 8.38 -6.45
N GLN A 73 14.84 7.70 -5.34
CA GLN A 73 15.52 7.96 -4.06
C GLN A 73 17.03 7.70 -4.12
N LYS A 74 17.50 6.79 -5.00
CA LYS A 74 18.92 6.58 -5.25
C LYS A 74 19.61 7.78 -5.93
N LYS A 75 18.85 8.64 -6.58
CA LYS A 75 19.36 9.77 -7.39
C LYS A 75 18.99 11.14 -6.84
N THR A 76 18.00 11.21 -5.96
CA THR A 76 17.40 12.46 -5.51
C THR A 76 17.11 12.39 -4.01
N ASN A 77 17.18 13.54 -3.35
CA ASN A 77 16.83 13.63 -1.94
C ASN A 77 15.34 13.27 -1.73
N THR A 78 15.05 12.42 -0.75
CA THR A 78 13.71 11.95 -0.44
C THR A 78 12.70 13.06 -0.21
N TYR A 79 13.11 14.15 0.47
CA TYR A 79 12.22 15.30 0.72
C TYR A 79 11.85 16.05 -0.56
N VAL A 80 12.81 16.22 -1.47
CA VAL A 80 12.54 16.81 -2.80
C VAL A 80 11.59 15.93 -3.59
N LEU A 81 11.80 14.62 -3.55
CA LEU A 81 10.91 13.65 -4.21
C LEU A 81 9.48 13.74 -3.68
N ILE A 82 9.29 13.82 -2.36
CA ILE A 82 7.97 13.98 -1.73
C ILE A 82 7.27 15.24 -2.24
N VAL A 83 7.97 16.38 -2.23
CA VAL A 83 7.39 17.64 -2.70
C VAL A 83 6.99 17.54 -4.18
N LEU A 84 7.84 16.97 -5.02
CA LEU A 84 7.53 16.77 -6.44
C LEU A 84 6.34 15.85 -6.66
N GLN A 85 6.24 14.74 -5.91
CA GLN A 85 5.08 13.84 -5.98
C GLN A 85 3.78 14.57 -5.68
N PHE A 86 3.73 15.36 -4.59
CA PHE A 86 2.53 16.13 -4.25
C PHE A 86 2.24 17.22 -5.29
N ALA A 87 3.25 17.92 -5.80
CA ALA A 87 3.07 18.93 -6.82
C ALA A 87 2.48 18.35 -8.11
N PHE A 88 3.02 17.23 -8.60
CA PHE A 88 2.49 16.55 -9.77
C PHE A 88 1.10 15.97 -9.54
N CYS A 89 0.85 15.37 -8.37
CA CYS A 89 -0.47 14.86 -8.00
C CYS A 89 -1.52 15.98 -8.01
N ALA A 90 -1.22 17.12 -7.40
CA ALA A 90 -2.08 18.29 -7.40
C ALA A 90 -2.34 18.84 -8.81
N LEU A 91 -1.30 18.89 -9.65
CA LEU A 91 -1.40 19.32 -11.04
C LEU A 91 -2.32 18.40 -11.83
N TYR A 92 -2.10 17.08 -11.77
CA TYR A 92 -2.95 16.11 -12.47
C TYR A 92 -4.39 16.12 -11.98
N ALA A 93 -4.60 16.17 -10.65
CA ALA A 93 -5.94 16.26 -10.09
C ALA A 93 -6.66 17.54 -10.53
N GLY A 94 -5.95 18.67 -10.54
CA GLY A 94 -6.50 19.95 -11.02
C GLY A 94 -6.87 19.92 -12.50
N LEU A 95 -6.01 19.33 -13.35
CA LEU A 95 -6.27 19.17 -14.78
C LEU A 95 -7.45 18.21 -15.01
N TYR A 96 -7.51 17.09 -14.30
CA TYR A 96 -8.60 16.13 -14.40
C TYR A 96 -9.94 16.77 -14.04
N ASN A 97 -10.00 17.45 -12.91
CA ASN A 97 -11.20 18.18 -12.48
C ASN A 97 -11.65 19.22 -13.53
N ARG A 98 -10.70 19.99 -14.07
CA ARG A 98 -10.99 20.99 -15.09
C ARG A 98 -11.56 20.41 -16.38
N ILE A 99 -11.15 19.20 -16.77
CA ILE A 99 -11.55 18.58 -18.06
C ILE A 99 -12.84 17.78 -17.88
N PHE A 100 -12.94 16.96 -16.83
CA PHE A 100 -13.98 15.94 -16.71
C PHE A 100 -15.08 16.30 -15.68
N GLU A 101 -14.78 17.15 -14.70
CA GLU A 101 -15.71 17.45 -13.60
C GLU A 101 -16.23 18.91 -13.62
N ARG A 102 -16.18 19.56 -14.77
CA ARG A 102 -16.67 20.94 -14.91
C ARG A 102 -18.15 21.03 -14.56
N GLY A 103 -18.44 21.85 -13.54
CA GLY A 103 -19.82 22.16 -13.15
C GLY A 103 -20.45 21.21 -12.13
N MET A 104 -19.69 20.24 -11.58
CA MET A 104 -20.16 19.49 -10.42
C MET A 104 -20.26 20.43 -9.20
N PRO A 105 -21.44 20.52 -8.55
CA PRO A 105 -21.58 21.36 -7.38
C PRO A 105 -20.76 20.77 -6.21
N LEU A 106 -19.80 21.53 -5.74
CA LEU A 106 -19.08 21.18 -4.51
C LEU A 106 -19.95 21.57 -3.32
N ALA A 107 -20.54 20.59 -2.66
CA ALA A 107 -21.28 20.83 -1.41
C ALA A 107 -20.27 20.98 -0.25
N PHE A 108 -19.84 22.20 0.03
CA PHE A 108 -19.00 22.49 1.18
C PHE A 108 -19.85 22.60 2.44
N THR A 109 -19.99 21.51 3.17
CA THR A 109 -20.49 21.55 4.55
C THR A 109 -19.30 21.60 5.52
N PRO A 110 -19.46 22.16 6.74
CA PRO A 110 -18.37 22.15 7.73
C PRO A 110 -17.81 20.75 8.00
N GLY A 111 -18.65 19.72 7.99
CA GLY A 111 -18.23 18.33 8.15
C GLY A 111 -17.44 17.80 6.98
N SER A 112 -17.84 18.10 5.74
CA SER A 112 -17.08 17.67 4.54
C SER A 112 -15.73 18.38 4.44
N ILE A 113 -15.65 19.66 4.79
CA ILE A 113 -14.36 20.38 4.83
C ILE A 113 -13.45 19.79 5.90
N GLY A 114 -13.96 19.53 7.11
CA GLY A 114 -13.19 18.91 8.19
C GLY A 114 -12.66 17.54 7.80
N GLY A 115 -13.48 16.69 7.19
CA GLY A 115 -13.08 15.37 6.69
C GLY A 115 -12.00 15.46 5.59
N LEU A 116 -12.18 16.37 4.63
CA LEU A 116 -11.19 16.60 3.57
C LEU A 116 -9.85 17.08 4.11
N LEU A 117 -9.85 18.03 5.05
CA LEU A 117 -8.63 18.50 5.70
C LEU A 117 -7.94 17.40 6.49
N TYR A 118 -8.70 16.59 7.22
CA TYR A 118 -8.16 15.44 7.95
C TYR A 118 -7.45 14.46 7.00
N ILE A 119 -8.10 14.05 5.91
CA ILE A 119 -7.53 13.13 4.92
C ILE A 119 -6.31 13.77 4.24
N ALA A 120 -6.38 15.02 3.84
CA ALA A 120 -5.29 15.71 3.15
C ALA A 120 -4.05 15.87 4.04
N VAL A 121 -4.21 16.21 5.32
CA VAL A 121 -3.09 16.43 6.23
C VAL A 121 -2.57 15.10 6.79
N PHE A 122 -3.43 14.33 7.44
CA PHE A 122 -2.98 13.14 8.18
C PHE A 122 -2.77 11.94 7.28
N SER A 123 -3.73 11.58 6.45
CA SER A 123 -3.62 10.39 5.59
C SER A 123 -2.67 10.64 4.42
N THR A 124 -2.87 11.72 3.68
CA THR A 124 -2.09 11.98 2.46
C THR A 124 -0.72 12.58 2.80
N THR A 125 -0.66 13.76 3.43
CA THR A 125 0.62 14.46 3.60
C THR A 125 1.52 13.72 4.58
N ILE A 126 1.07 13.45 5.79
CA ILE A 126 1.88 12.79 6.82
C ILE A 126 2.10 11.33 6.45
N GLY A 127 1.04 10.59 6.11
CA GLY A 127 1.13 9.16 5.79
C GLY A 127 2.08 8.87 4.62
N MET A 128 1.89 9.53 3.49
CA MET A 128 2.75 9.35 2.31
C MET A 128 4.18 9.85 2.54
N SER A 129 4.37 10.91 3.32
CA SER A 129 5.72 11.39 3.66
C SER A 129 6.46 10.36 4.51
N LEU A 130 5.82 9.82 5.56
CA LEU A 130 6.40 8.77 6.40
C LEU A 130 6.67 7.50 5.59
N GLN A 131 5.76 7.11 4.68
CA GLN A 131 5.97 5.99 3.77
C GLN A 131 7.22 6.20 2.90
N ASN A 132 7.37 7.34 2.26
CA ASN A 132 8.55 7.64 1.43
C ASN A 132 9.84 7.66 2.25
N ILE A 133 9.82 8.23 3.45
CA ILE A 133 10.99 8.25 4.35
C ILE A 133 11.33 6.82 4.79
N GLY A 134 10.36 6.03 5.23
CA GLY A 134 10.58 4.63 5.59
C GLY A 134 11.10 3.80 4.42
N GLN A 135 10.55 4.01 3.23
CA GLN A 135 10.99 3.33 2.01
C GLN A 135 12.43 3.71 1.60
N SER A 136 12.91 4.90 1.95
CA SER A 136 14.31 5.29 1.71
C SER A 136 15.32 4.54 2.58
N MET A 137 14.85 3.90 3.66
CA MET A 137 15.68 3.15 4.60
C MET A 137 15.75 1.64 4.30
N ALA A 138 14.91 1.14 3.39
CA ALA A 138 14.81 -0.29 3.09
C ALA A 138 14.61 -0.53 1.58
N PRO A 139 15.12 -1.65 1.04
CA PRO A 139 14.81 -2.06 -0.33
C PRO A 139 13.30 -2.21 -0.54
N ALA A 140 12.80 -1.93 -1.76
CA ALA A 140 11.37 -1.99 -2.07
C ALA A 140 10.72 -3.33 -1.67
N SER A 141 11.42 -4.44 -1.86
CA SER A 141 10.94 -5.78 -1.48
C SER A 141 10.67 -5.95 0.01
N HIS A 142 11.44 -5.30 0.89
CA HIS A 142 11.19 -5.29 2.33
C HIS A 142 10.12 -4.25 2.69
N ALA A 143 10.20 -3.07 2.08
CA ALA A 143 9.24 -1.99 2.33
C ALA A 143 7.79 -2.43 2.08
N VAL A 144 7.52 -3.20 1.02
CA VAL A 144 6.16 -3.68 0.72
C VAL A 144 5.61 -4.64 1.76
N ILE A 145 6.46 -5.44 2.40
CA ILE A 145 6.05 -6.36 3.47
C ILE A 145 5.65 -5.56 4.71
N LEU A 146 6.44 -4.54 5.06
CA LEU A 146 6.11 -3.63 6.16
C LEU A 146 4.85 -2.82 5.89
N LEU A 147 4.70 -2.29 4.67
CA LEU A 147 3.49 -1.57 4.26
C LEU A 147 2.24 -2.44 4.34
N SER A 148 2.36 -3.74 4.13
CA SER A 148 1.20 -4.66 4.22
C SER A 148 0.62 -4.79 5.62
N LEU A 149 1.34 -4.37 6.67
CA LEU A 149 0.81 -4.23 8.03
C LEU A 149 -0.35 -3.22 8.10
N GLU A 150 -0.47 -2.32 7.12
CA GLU A 150 -1.62 -1.43 6.98
C GLU A 150 -2.95 -2.22 7.03
N SER A 151 -3.01 -3.37 6.36
CA SER A 151 -4.20 -4.22 6.37
C SER A 151 -4.51 -4.79 7.77
N VAL A 152 -3.48 -5.12 8.54
CA VAL A 152 -3.63 -5.60 9.93
C VAL A 152 -4.18 -4.49 10.81
N PHE A 153 -3.55 -3.31 10.75
CA PHE A 153 -3.99 -2.15 11.54
C PHE A 153 -5.39 -1.69 11.11
N GLY A 154 -5.71 -1.74 9.81
CA GLY A 154 -7.05 -1.43 9.30
C GLY A 154 -8.12 -2.29 9.97
N VAL A 155 -7.93 -3.62 10.00
CA VAL A 155 -8.88 -4.54 10.66
C VAL A 155 -8.89 -4.33 12.18
N LEU A 156 -7.74 -4.15 12.83
CA LEU A 156 -7.69 -3.88 14.27
C LEU A 156 -8.46 -2.62 14.65
N PHE A 157 -8.27 -1.52 13.91
CA PHE A 157 -9.02 -0.29 14.15
C PHE A 157 -10.50 -0.40 13.82
N SER A 158 -10.86 -1.18 12.78
CA SER A 158 -12.27 -1.49 12.49
C SER A 158 -12.92 -2.21 13.67
N CYS A 159 -12.27 -3.22 14.21
CA CYS A 159 -12.77 -3.95 15.38
C CYS A 159 -12.89 -3.03 16.62
N LEU A 160 -11.89 -2.17 16.87
CA LEU A 160 -11.87 -1.28 18.04
C LEU A 160 -12.89 -0.14 17.93
N LEU A 161 -13.01 0.49 16.76
CA LEU A 161 -13.83 1.70 16.58
C LEU A 161 -15.27 1.38 16.17
N LEU A 162 -15.49 0.34 15.37
CA LEU A 162 -16.79 -0.06 14.87
C LEU A 162 -17.40 -1.24 15.65
N GLY A 163 -16.66 -1.82 16.61
CA GLY A 163 -17.14 -2.93 17.42
C GLY A 163 -17.28 -4.24 16.66
N GLU A 164 -16.60 -4.39 15.53
CA GLU A 164 -16.60 -5.64 14.77
C GLU A 164 -15.95 -6.78 15.56
N LYS A 165 -16.53 -7.97 15.49
CA LYS A 165 -16.02 -9.14 16.22
C LYS A 165 -14.82 -9.74 15.48
N VAL A 166 -13.71 -9.91 16.19
CA VAL A 166 -12.58 -10.67 15.67
C VAL A 166 -12.98 -12.14 15.53
N THR A 167 -13.00 -12.64 14.30
CA THR A 167 -13.27 -14.06 14.02
C THR A 167 -11.99 -14.89 14.18
N LEU A 168 -12.15 -16.20 14.38
CA LEU A 168 -11.00 -17.12 14.39
C LEU A 168 -10.19 -17.03 13.08
N GLN A 169 -10.88 -16.86 11.96
CA GLN A 169 -10.26 -16.66 10.64
C GLN A 169 -9.36 -15.44 10.62
N MET A 170 -9.81 -14.30 11.17
CA MET A 170 -8.98 -13.09 11.31
C MET A 170 -7.75 -13.33 12.19
N GLY A 171 -7.92 -14.05 13.31
CA GLY A 171 -6.81 -14.43 14.19
C GLY A 171 -5.73 -15.27 13.48
N VAL A 172 -6.14 -16.24 12.67
CA VAL A 172 -5.22 -17.04 11.84
C VAL A 172 -4.56 -16.17 10.78
N GLY A 173 -5.31 -15.27 10.13
CA GLY A 173 -4.78 -14.31 9.17
C GLY A 173 -3.67 -13.43 9.78
N PHE A 174 -3.90 -12.88 10.97
CA PHE A 174 -2.89 -12.10 11.72
C PHE A 174 -1.64 -12.90 12.04
N ALA A 175 -1.80 -14.14 12.51
CA ALA A 175 -0.66 -15.01 12.83
C ALA A 175 0.20 -15.29 11.58
N ILE A 176 -0.42 -15.54 10.44
CA ILE A 176 0.29 -15.77 9.16
C ILE A 176 1.01 -14.50 8.72
N ILE A 177 0.39 -13.32 8.81
CA ILE A 177 1.00 -12.03 8.45
C ILE A 177 2.21 -11.75 9.34
N PHE A 178 2.08 -11.98 10.64
CA PHE A 178 3.19 -11.81 11.57
C PHE A 178 4.34 -12.78 11.30
N ALA A 179 4.03 -14.05 11.02
CA ALA A 179 5.04 -15.02 10.62
C ALA A 179 5.73 -14.62 9.30
N ALA A 180 5.00 -14.08 8.33
CA ALA A 180 5.56 -13.57 7.08
C ALA A 180 6.56 -12.44 7.33
N LEU A 181 6.22 -11.50 8.22
CA LEU A 181 7.11 -10.42 8.62
C LEU A 181 8.42 -10.97 9.22
N LEU A 182 8.31 -11.93 10.14
CA LEU A 182 9.49 -12.55 10.75
C LEU A 182 10.35 -13.28 9.71
N VAL A 183 9.75 -13.99 8.77
CA VAL A 183 10.49 -14.67 7.67
C VAL A 183 11.24 -13.66 6.80
N SER A 184 10.66 -12.49 6.54
CA SER A 184 11.33 -11.43 5.77
C SER A 184 12.48 -10.78 6.53
N GLU A 185 12.29 -10.48 7.80
CA GLU A 185 13.27 -9.73 8.61
C GLU A 185 14.41 -10.61 9.13
N LEU A 186 14.11 -11.88 9.51
CA LEU A 186 15.11 -12.80 10.05
C LEU A 186 15.91 -13.53 8.97
N ALA A 187 15.51 -13.46 7.71
CA ALA A 187 16.28 -14.03 6.64
C ALA A 187 17.62 -13.29 6.51
N PRO A 188 18.76 -14.00 6.53
CA PRO A 188 20.04 -13.36 6.40
C PRO A 188 20.14 -12.70 5.03
N GLY A 189 19.87 -11.41 4.98
CA GLY A 189 20.17 -10.59 3.83
C GLY A 189 21.68 -10.62 3.63
N LYS A 190 22.17 -11.22 2.54
CA LYS A 190 23.52 -10.92 2.11
C LYS A 190 23.58 -9.42 1.88
N LYS A 191 24.28 -8.73 2.77
CA LYS A 191 24.81 -7.40 2.51
C LYS A 191 25.75 -7.56 1.32
N ASP A 192 25.31 -7.19 0.15
CA ASP A 192 26.20 -6.92 -0.98
C ASP A 192 26.61 -5.46 -0.92
#